data_caaba1fafe41ee8ca39b1647eac75c62
#
_entry.id   caaba1fafe41ee8ca39b1647eac75c62
#
_cell.length_a   1.000
_cell.length_b   1.000
_cell.length_c   1.000
_cell.angle_alpha   90.00
_cell.angle_beta   90.00
_cell.angle_gamma   90.00
#
_symmetry.space_group_name_H-M   'P 1'
#
loop_
_entity.id
_entity.type
_entity.pdbx_description
1 polymer ?
#
loop_
_entity_poly.entity_id
_entity_poly.type
_entity_poly.pdbx_seq_one_letter_code
_entity_poly.pdbx_strand_id
1 'polypeptide(L)'
;MKIIEWVENKKIKKFKGEISGFDKESIKSVLEFHQSLPNYEKTPLIDLKELAKYCGVKKIWVKDESKRFGLNAFKVLGGSYSIGKCLSEILNEDISKLPFSVLTSKEIKKKLGDLTFITATDGNHGRGVAWMAKHLQQKSVVYMPKGSSQMRLKAIQDEGADASITDFNYDDAVRLANERAKENNWIMVQDTAWKGYEKIPLWIMQGYSTIMSEIIEELEKVKEKPTHVFLQAGVGSFAGAMQALLTKIYGKEEPITIICEPHGANCIYKSFKADDGNPHNVAGDLKTIMAGLACGEPNTISWEILRDYSNFALSCDDSISVKGMRVLSSPLGEDKRIISGESGAVGIGAFVSLYENQNNYKDFWQKLNINNESCILCISTEGDTDKDSYRNVVWNGHYENN
;
A
#
# COMPACT_ATOMS: atom_id res chain seq x y z
N MET A 1 11.49 24.71 -3.46
CA MET A 1 11.70 23.40 -2.81
C MET A 1 12.16 22.45 -3.91
N LYS A 2 13.03 21.47 -3.63
CA LYS A 2 13.36 20.45 -4.63
C LYS A 2 12.12 19.58 -4.82
N ILE A 3 11.81 19.19 -6.06
CA ILE A 3 10.65 18.33 -6.36
C ILE A 3 10.80 16.89 -5.81
N ILE A 4 12.06 16.45 -5.57
CA ILE A 4 12.37 15.23 -4.82
C ILE A 4 13.48 15.57 -3.82
N GLU A 5 13.23 15.27 -2.56
CA GLU A 5 14.27 15.21 -1.53
C GLU A 5 14.54 13.73 -1.20
N TRP A 6 15.77 13.38 -0.88
CA TRP A 6 16.13 12.00 -0.57
C TRP A 6 16.99 11.90 0.68
N VAL A 7 16.93 10.76 1.32
CA VAL A 7 17.76 10.39 2.47
C VAL A 7 18.16 8.92 2.40
N GLU A 8 19.41 8.65 2.75
CA GLU A 8 19.91 7.28 2.90
C GLU A 8 19.66 6.79 4.32
N ASN A 9 19.17 5.57 4.44
CA ASN A 9 19.01 4.91 5.73
C ASN A 9 20.36 4.39 6.24
N LYS A 10 20.83 4.91 7.37
CA LYS A 10 22.08 4.50 7.99
C LYS A 10 21.92 3.40 9.05
N LYS A 11 20.70 2.94 9.30
CA LYS A 11 20.37 1.94 10.33
C LYS A 11 20.20 0.53 9.78
N ILE A 12 20.45 0.32 8.49
CA ILE A 12 20.27 -0.99 7.85
C ILE A 12 21.02 -2.09 8.59
N LYS A 13 20.31 -3.14 8.90
CA LYS A 13 20.84 -4.34 9.56
C LYS A 13 21.05 -5.46 8.55
N LYS A 14 22.05 -6.30 8.81
CA LYS A 14 22.17 -7.55 8.06
C LYS A 14 21.01 -8.47 8.46
N PHE A 15 20.32 -9.02 7.47
CA PHE A 15 19.23 -9.97 7.67
C PHE A 15 19.71 -11.19 8.49
N LYS A 16 18.99 -11.51 9.56
CA LYS A 16 19.30 -12.61 10.49
C LYS A 16 18.37 -13.82 10.38
N GLY A 17 17.53 -13.87 9.31
CA GLY A 17 16.70 -15.05 9.01
C GLY A 17 15.23 -14.95 9.38
N GLU A 18 14.82 -14.08 10.30
CA GLU A 18 13.42 -13.98 10.72
C GLU A 18 12.93 -12.54 10.80
N ILE A 19 11.76 -12.29 10.19
CA ILE A 19 10.93 -11.12 10.41
C ILE A 19 9.62 -11.65 10.96
N SER A 20 9.29 -11.26 12.18
CA SER A 20 8.11 -11.74 12.90
C SER A 20 6.84 -11.55 12.07
N GLY A 21 6.01 -12.60 12.01
CA GLY A 21 4.72 -12.57 11.29
C GLY A 21 4.79 -12.80 9.77
N PHE A 22 6.01 -12.93 9.18
CA PHE A 22 6.17 -13.16 7.73
C PHE A 22 6.91 -14.48 7.43
N ASP A 23 6.62 -15.53 8.19
CA ASP A 23 7.12 -16.89 7.90
C ASP A 23 6.40 -17.51 6.69
N LYS A 24 6.99 -18.58 6.13
CA LYS A 24 6.46 -19.23 4.93
C LYS A 24 5.03 -19.76 5.08
N GLU A 25 4.70 -20.26 6.26
CA GLU A 25 3.39 -20.84 6.55
C GLU A 25 2.34 -19.74 6.61
N SER A 26 2.61 -18.64 7.29
CA SER A 26 1.76 -17.47 7.35
C SER A 26 1.50 -16.90 5.94
N ILE A 27 2.54 -16.72 5.12
CA ILE A 27 2.39 -16.20 3.75
C ILE A 27 1.55 -17.14 2.88
N LYS A 28 1.77 -18.47 2.99
CA LYS A 28 0.98 -19.46 2.27
C LYS A 28 -0.49 -19.41 2.68
N SER A 29 -0.76 -19.36 3.98
CA SER A 29 -2.12 -19.27 4.53
C SER A 29 -2.87 -18.03 4.05
N VAL A 30 -2.18 -16.88 3.95
CA VAL A 30 -2.74 -15.64 3.37
C VAL A 30 -3.16 -15.84 1.92
N LEU A 31 -2.29 -16.41 1.10
CA LEU A 31 -2.56 -16.62 -0.32
C LEU A 31 -3.74 -17.58 -0.52
N GLU A 32 -3.76 -18.72 0.22
CA GLU A 32 -4.84 -19.69 0.17
C GLU A 32 -6.18 -19.07 0.61
N PHE A 33 -6.17 -18.23 1.65
CA PHE A 33 -7.37 -17.50 2.07
C PHE A 33 -7.89 -16.58 0.96
N HIS A 34 -7.02 -15.76 0.34
CA HIS A 34 -7.44 -14.87 -0.73
C HIS A 34 -7.91 -15.63 -1.97
N GLN A 35 -7.29 -16.75 -2.30
CA GLN A 35 -7.75 -17.64 -3.38
C GLN A 35 -9.13 -18.24 -3.14
N SER A 36 -9.57 -18.32 -1.89
CA SER A 36 -10.93 -18.77 -1.55
C SER A 36 -12.00 -17.68 -1.72
N LEU A 37 -11.59 -16.39 -1.81
CA LEU A 37 -12.52 -15.27 -1.97
C LEU A 37 -13.15 -15.25 -3.37
N PRO A 38 -14.40 -14.74 -3.52
CA PRO A 38 -15.05 -14.64 -4.82
C PRO A 38 -14.26 -13.72 -5.77
N ASN A 39 -14.17 -14.14 -7.03
CA ASN A 39 -13.49 -13.38 -8.09
C ASN A 39 -12.01 -13.11 -7.81
N TYR A 40 -11.35 -13.99 -7.06
CA TYR A 40 -9.89 -13.90 -6.94
C TYR A 40 -9.24 -14.15 -8.30
N GLU A 41 -8.45 -13.19 -8.73
CA GLU A 41 -7.57 -13.30 -9.88
C GLU A 41 -6.22 -12.67 -9.55
N LYS A 42 -5.15 -13.23 -10.10
CA LYS A 42 -3.84 -12.59 -10.03
C LYS A 42 -3.89 -11.29 -10.81
N THR A 43 -3.49 -10.21 -10.18
CA THR A 43 -3.41 -8.92 -10.87
C THR A 43 -2.22 -8.92 -11.85
N PRO A 44 -2.30 -8.16 -12.96
CA PRO A 44 -1.23 -8.17 -13.96
C PRO A 44 0.10 -7.64 -13.43
N LEU A 45 1.20 -8.32 -13.79
CA LEU A 45 2.56 -7.78 -13.73
C LEU A 45 2.95 -7.35 -15.16
N ILE A 46 2.98 -6.06 -15.41
CA ILE A 46 3.14 -5.48 -16.75
C ILE A 46 4.61 -5.11 -16.99
N ASP A 47 5.21 -5.64 -18.06
CA ASP A 47 6.57 -5.31 -18.52
C ASP A 47 6.50 -4.10 -19.47
N LEU A 48 7.00 -2.94 -19.04
CA LEU A 48 7.05 -1.70 -19.82
C LEU A 48 8.37 -1.63 -20.59
N LYS A 49 8.44 -2.32 -21.72
CA LYS A 49 9.67 -2.52 -22.53
C LYS A 49 10.18 -1.23 -23.16
N GLU A 50 9.28 -0.42 -23.71
CA GLU A 50 9.68 0.82 -24.36
C GLU A 50 10.10 1.88 -23.35
N LEU A 51 9.43 1.91 -22.19
CA LEU A 51 9.86 2.76 -21.08
C LEU A 51 11.23 2.31 -20.53
N ALA A 52 11.47 1.00 -20.40
CA ALA A 52 12.76 0.46 -19.98
C ALA A 52 13.88 0.88 -20.94
N LYS A 53 13.64 0.76 -22.24
CA LYS A 53 14.58 1.20 -23.30
C LYS A 53 14.83 2.72 -23.23
N TYR A 54 13.78 3.52 -23.04
CA TYR A 54 13.89 4.98 -22.85
C TYR A 54 14.76 5.33 -21.65
N CYS A 55 14.55 4.65 -20.52
CA CYS A 55 15.30 4.87 -19.29
C CYS A 55 16.68 4.17 -19.24
N GLY A 56 17.07 3.43 -20.29
CA GLY A 56 18.37 2.75 -20.34
C GLY A 56 18.55 1.66 -19.29
N VAL A 57 17.48 0.98 -18.88
CA VAL A 57 17.49 -0.13 -17.93
C VAL A 57 17.01 -1.43 -18.59
N LYS A 58 17.34 -2.59 -17.99
CA LYS A 58 16.97 -3.89 -18.52
C LYS A 58 15.46 -4.12 -18.54
N LYS A 59 14.77 -3.79 -17.42
CA LYS A 59 13.36 -4.06 -17.21
C LYS A 59 12.70 -2.98 -16.36
N ILE A 60 11.42 -2.71 -16.65
CA ILE A 60 10.53 -1.99 -15.76
C ILE A 60 9.24 -2.79 -15.66
N TRP A 61 8.94 -3.28 -14.46
CA TRP A 61 7.69 -3.96 -14.16
C TRP A 61 6.79 -3.10 -13.29
N VAL A 62 5.50 -3.13 -13.62
CA VAL A 62 4.46 -2.52 -12.80
C VAL A 62 3.41 -3.57 -12.46
N LYS A 63 3.22 -3.85 -11.18
CA LYS A 63 2.11 -4.66 -10.65
C LYS A 63 0.85 -3.80 -10.59
N ASP A 64 -0.19 -4.16 -11.34
CA ASP A 64 -1.42 -3.35 -11.47
C ASP A 64 -2.52 -3.81 -10.51
N GLU A 65 -2.51 -3.30 -9.30
CA GLU A 65 -3.51 -3.60 -8.26
C GLU A 65 -4.88 -2.91 -8.49
N SER A 66 -5.04 -2.10 -9.53
CA SER A 66 -6.35 -1.57 -9.91
C SER A 66 -7.36 -2.67 -10.30
N LYS A 67 -6.85 -3.88 -10.59
CA LYS A 67 -7.69 -5.03 -10.97
C LYS A 67 -8.15 -5.88 -9.78
N ARG A 68 -7.69 -5.57 -8.56
CA ARG A 68 -7.94 -6.40 -7.38
C ARG A 68 -9.43 -6.43 -7.02
N PHE A 69 -10.06 -7.60 -7.12
CA PHE A 69 -11.46 -7.89 -6.77
C PHE A 69 -12.50 -6.92 -7.37
N GLY A 70 -12.16 -6.15 -8.41
CA GLY A 70 -13.03 -5.12 -8.96
C GLY A 70 -13.17 -3.87 -8.08
N LEU A 71 -12.37 -3.76 -7.01
CA LEU A 71 -12.41 -2.63 -6.08
C LEU A 71 -11.44 -1.49 -6.42
N ASN A 72 -10.73 -1.63 -7.53
CA ASN A 72 -9.82 -0.60 -8.06
C ASN A 72 -8.66 -0.21 -7.12
N ALA A 73 -8.33 -1.08 -6.12
CA ALA A 73 -7.23 -0.87 -5.17
C ALA A 73 -6.90 -2.15 -4.39
N PHE A 74 -5.67 -2.25 -3.88
CA PHE A 74 -5.13 -3.41 -3.18
C PHE A 74 -5.63 -3.61 -1.74
N LYS A 75 -6.13 -2.56 -1.08
CA LYS A 75 -6.36 -2.51 0.38
C LYS A 75 -7.35 -3.57 0.89
N VAL A 76 -8.21 -4.09 0.03
CA VAL A 76 -9.10 -5.22 0.34
C VAL A 76 -8.33 -6.47 0.80
N LEU A 77 -7.12 -6.70 0.33
CA LEU A 77 -6.29 -7.83 0.76
C LEU A 77 -6.03 -7.80 2.28
N GLY A 78 -5.61 -6.65 2.79
CA GLY A 78 -5.40 -6.47 4.23
C GLY A 78 -6.71 -6.53 5.02
N GLY A 79 -7.75 -5.82 4.55
CA GLY A 79 -9.05 -5.78 5.21
C GLY A 79 -9.71 -7.15 5.29
N SER A 80 -9.73 -7.91 4.19
CA SER A 80 -10.38 -9.22 4.17
C SER A 80 -9.64 -10.25 5.02
N TYR A 81 -8.30 -10.33 4.93
CA TYR A 81 -7.52 -11.28 5.72
C TYR A 81 -7.60 -10.98 7.21
N SER A 82 -7.46 -9.72 7.62
CA SER A 82 -7.55 -9.34 9.04
C SER A 82 -8.93 -9.61 9.64
N ILE A 83 -10.01 -9.37 8.89
CA ILE A 83 -11.36 -9.76 9.31
C ILE A 83 -11.45 -11.29 9.43
N GLY A 84 -10.96 -12.05 8.45
CA GLY A 84 -10.89 -13.51 8.53
C GLY A 84 -10.16 -13.98 9.78
N LYS A 85 -9.04 -13.36 10.14
CA LYS A 85 -8.28 -13.66 11.37
C LYS A 85 -9.04 -13.30 12.65
N CYS A 86 -9.77 -12.18 12.67
CA CYS A 86 -10.64 -11.84 13.80
C CYS A 86 -11.71 -12.91 14.00
N LEU A 87 -12.34 -13.37 12.92
CA LEU A 87 -13.35 -14.42 12.99
C LEU A 87 -12.75 -15.79 13.39
N SER A 88 -11.55 -16.10 12.91
CA SER A 88 -10.78 -17.28 13.31
C SER A 88 -10.60 -17.35 14.83
N GLU A 89 -10.24 -16.22 15.47
CA GLU A 89 -10.13 -16.14 16.93
C GLU A 89 -11.46 -16.27 17.65
N ILE A 90 -12.52 -15.58 17.17
CA ILE A 90 -13.86 -15.67 17.79
C ILE A 90 -14.39 -17.11 17.73
N LEU A 91 -14.12 -17.81 16.61
CA LEU A 91 -14.56 -19.19 16.42
C LEU A 91 -13.62 -20.22 17.08
N ASN A 92 -12.44 -19.80 17.54
CA ASN A 92 -11.36 -20.66 18.03
C ASN A 92 -10.98 -21.76 17.02
N GLU A 93 -10.89 -21.38 15.75
CA GLU A 93 -10.54 -22.28 14.63
C GLU A 93 -9.38 -21.67 13.83
N ASP A 94 -8.53 -22.53 13.27
CA ASP A 94 -7.45 -22.08 12.41
C ASP A 94 -7.99 -21.48 11.08
N ILE A 95 -7.38 -20.39 10.60
CA ILE A 95 -7.83 -19.70 9.39
C ILE A 95 -7.78 -20.61 8.14
N SER A 96 -6.90 -21.60 8.10
CA SER A 96 -6.82 -22.56 7.00
C SER A 96 -8.06 -23.44 6.87
N LYS A 97 -8.84 -23.60 7.96
CA LYS A 97 -10.13 -24.31 7.99
C LYS A 97 -11.32 -23.40 7.71
N LEU A 98 -11.08 -22.11 7.53
CA LEU A 98 -12.11 -21.10 7.35
C LEU A 98 -12.03 -20.41 5.96
N PRO A 99 -12.06 -21.18 4.85
CA PRO A 99 -12.18 -20.58 3.54
C PRO A 99 -13.48 -19.76 3.44
N PHE A 100 -13.56 -18.88 2.46
CA PHE A 100 -14.69 -17.94 2.31
C PHE A 100 -16.06 -18.64 2.33
N SER A 101 -16.19 -19.80 1.67
CA SER A 101 -17.42 -20.59 1.65
C SER A 101 -17.89 -21.06 3.04
N VAL A 102 -16.94 -21.34 3.93
CA VAL A 102 -17.22 -21.67 5.34
C VAL A 102 -17.62 -20.43 6.11
N LEU A 103 -16.84 -19.35 6.01
CA LEU A 103 -17.09 -18.08 6.73
C LEU A 103 -18.47 -17.48 6.40
N THR A 104 -18.96 -17.67 5.17
CA THR A 104 -20.25 -17.14 4.71
C THR A 104 -21.42 -18.12 4.94
N SER A 105 -21.18 -19.28 5.55
CA SER A 105 -22.22 -20.27 5.82
C SER A 105 -23.22 -19.79 6.88
N LYS A 106 -24.48 -20.26 6.77
CA LYS A 106 -25.53 -19.97 7.76
C LYS A 106 -25.15 -20.42 9.18
N GLU A 107 -24.41 -21.52 9.29
CA GLU A 107 -23.95 -22.05 10.56
C GLU A 107 -22.98 -21.08 11.24
N ILE A 108 -21.98 -20.59 10.50
CA ILE A 108 -21.01 -19.64 11.00
C ILE A 108 -21.67 -18.30 11.32
N LYS A 109 -22.57 -17.79 10.47
CA LYS A 109 -23.33 -16.57 10.78
C LYS A 109 -24.11 -16.70 12.10
N LYS A 110 -24.73 -17.87 12.33
CA LYS A 110 -25.44 -18.12 13.61
C LYS A 110 -24.50 -18.16 14.82
N LYS A 111 -23.29 -18.72 14.67
CA LYS A 111 -22.28 -18.75 15.75
C LYS A 111 -21.73 -17.37 16.07
N LEU A 112 -21.46 -16.57 15.04
CA LEU A 112 -20.89 -15.22 15.20
C LEU A 112 -21.91 -14.18 15.69
N GLY A 113 -23.20 -14.35 15.35
CA GLY A 113 -24.21 -13.32 15.56
C GLY A 113 -23.96 -12.07 14.72
N ASP A 114 -24.36 -10.91 15.25
CA ASP A 114 -24.16 -9.61 14.60
C ASP A 114 -22.89 -8.95 15.14
N LEU A 115 -21.93 -8.75 14.24
CA LEU A 115 -20.69 -8.03 14.51
C LEU A 115 -20.70 -6.70 13.74
N THR A 116 -19.97 -5.74 14.27
CA THR A 116 -19.72 -4.46 13.59
C THR A 116 -18.23 -4.24 13.51
N PHE A 117 -17.72 -4.01 12.31
CA PHE A 117 -16.33 -3.62 12.05
C PHE A 117 -16.25 -2.12 11.85
N ILE A 118 -15.24 -1.47 12.44
CA ILE A 118 -15.05 -0.03 12.31
C ILE A 118 -13.63 0.30 11.85
N THR A 119 -13.49 1.33 11.02
CA THR A 119 -12.19 1.85 10.60
C THR A 119 -12.26 3.33 10.26
N ALA A 120 -11.09 3.98 10.18
CA ALA A 120 -10.92 5.29 9.54
C ALA A 120 -10.04 5.16 8.30
N THR A 121 -10.34 5.93 7.23
CA THR A 121 -9.73 5.75 5.91
C THR A 121 -9.87 6.97 5.01
N ASP A 122 -8.94 7.13 4.08
CA ASP A 122 -9.05 8.01 2.91
C ASP A 122 -10.00 7.48 1.81
N GLY A 123 -10.37 6.17 1.90
CA GLY A 123 -11.25 5.52 0.92
C GLY A 123 -11.01 4.02 0.76
N ASN A 124 -9.84 3.63 0.27
CA ASN A 124 -9.57 2.27 -0.20
C ASN A 124 -9.60 1.20 0.89
N HIS A 125 -9.05 1.49 2.07
CA HIS A 125 -9.06 0.54 3.19
C HIS A 125 -10.49 0.33 3.71
N GLY A 126 -11.22 1.43 3.96
CA GLY A 126 -12.62 1.37 4.39
C GLY A 126 -13.50 0.64 3.39
N ARG A 127 -13.30 0.85 2.08
CA ARG A 127 -14.02 0.08 1.05
C ARG A 127 -13.72 -1.41 1.13
N GLY A 128 -12.45 -1.79 1.35
CA GLY A 128 -12.07 -3.19 1.53
C GLY A 128 -12.70 -3.84 2.77
N VAL A 129 -12.74 -3.12 3.91
CA VAL A 129 -13.42 -3.55 5.15
C VAL A 129 -14.92 -3.69 4.92
N ALA A 130 -15.57 -2.69 4.30
CA ALA A 130 -16.99 -2.69 3.98
C ALA A 130 -17.37 -3.86 3.04
N TRP A 131 -16.57 -4.08 2.00
CA TRP A 131 -16.74 -5.18 1.06
C TRP A 131 -16.75 -6.54 1.76
N MET A 132 -15.77 -6.78 2.63
CA MET A 132 -15.69 -8.06 3.36
C MET A 132 -16.83 -8.19 4.36
N ALA A 133 -17.15 -7.14 5.13
CA ALA A 133 -18.26 -7.13 6.08
C ALA A 133 -19.59 -7.47 5.38
N LYS A 134 -19.88 -6.85 4.23
CA LYS A 134 -21.06 -7.10 3.41
C LYS A 134 -21.18 -8.59 3.03
N HIS A 135 -20.10 -9.20 2.54
CA HIS A 135 -20.09 -10.60 2.14
C HIS A 135 -20.31 -11.55 3.32
N LEU A 136 -19.88 -11.17 4.51
CA LEU A 136 -20.08 -11.89 5.76
C LEU A 136 -21.45 -11.58 6.40
N GLN A 137 -22.28 -10.74 5.78
CA GLN A 137 -23.56 -10.25 6.33
C GLN A 137 -23.37 -9.60 7.72
N GLN A 138 -22.28 -8.85 7.88
CA GLN A 138 -21.94 -8.10 9.07
C GLN A 138 -22.01 -6.58 8.79
N LYS A 139 -22.03 -5.78 9.86
CA LYS A 139 -22.07 -4.32 9.75
C LYS A 139 -20.68 -3.73 9.63
N SER A 140 -20.56 -2.57 8.99
CA SER A 140 -19.34 -1.78 8.98
C SER A 140 -19.63 -0.29 9.16
N VAL A 141 -18.76 0.37 9.92
CA VAL A 141 -18.77 1.82 10.17
C VAL A 141 -17.44 2.38 9.67
N VAL A 142 -17.48 3.46 8.88
CA VAL A 142 -16.28 4.01 8.26
C VAL A 142 -16.25 5.52 8.42
N TYR A 143 -15.22 6.04 9.09
CA TYR A 143 -14.94 7.46 9.19
C TYR A 143 -13.88 7.88 8.18
N MET A 144 -14.17 8.97 7.47
CA MET A 144 -13.23 9.54 6.51
C MET A 144 -12.72 10.90 7.01
N PRO A 145 -11.45 11.25 6.76
CA PRO A 145 -10.92 12.54 7.14
C PRO A 145 -11.56 13.69 6.35
N LYS A 146 -11.49 14.88 6.91
CA LYS A 146 -11.93 16.12 6.27
C LYS A 146 -11.28 16.28 4.89
N GLY A 147 -12.09 16.66 3.91
CA GLY A 147 -11.64 16.89 2.53
C GLY A 147 -11.60 15.62 1.68
N SER A 148 -12.01 14.48 2.22
CA SER A 148 -12.16 13.25 1.43
C SER A 148 -13.15 13.41 0.28
N SER A 149 -12.89 12.72 -0.83
CA SER A 149 -13.72 12.74 -2.03
C SER A 149 -15.12 12.16 -1.78
N GLN A 150 -16.17 12.86 -2.24
CA GLN A 150 -17.54 12.35 -2.21
C GLN A 150 -17.69 11.06 -3.02
N MET A 151 -16.92 10.90 -4.10
CA MET A 151 -16.92 9.70 -4.92
C MET A 151 -16.39 8.49 -4.12
N ARG A 152 -15.31 8.69 -3.33
CA ARG A 152 -14.76 7.64 -2.44
C ARG A 152 -15.73 7.31 -1.30
N LEU A 153 -16.37 8.32 -0.69
CA LEU A 153 -17.43 8.10 0.30
C LEU A 153 -18.57 7.26 -0.28
N LYS A 154 -19.06 7.63 -1.45
CA LYS A 154 -20.13 6.90 -2.15
C LYS A 154 -19.72 5.44 -2.43
N ALA A 155 -18.48 5.21 -2.87
CA ALA A 155 -17.98 3.86 -3.14
C ALA A 155 -17.95 2.97 -1.88
N ILE A 156 -17.71 3.53 -0.69
CA ILE A 156 -17.79 2.81 0.59
C ILE A 156 -19.25 2.54 0.97
N GLN A 157 -20.13 3.53 0.82
CA GLN A 157 -21.57 3.39 1.12
C GLN A 157 -22.23 2.35 0.19
N ASP A 158 -21.81 2.25 -1.07
CA ASP A 158 -22.31 1.25 -2.03
C ASP A 158 -21.92 -0.19 -1.63
N GLU A 159 -20.86 -0.35 -0.82
CA GLU A 159 -20.54 -1.63 -0.15
C GLU A 159 -21.38 -1.86 1.12
N GLY A 160 -22.33 -0.98 1.45
CA GLY A 160 -23.27 -1.16 2.55
C GLY A 160 -22.76 -0.67 3.92
N ALA A 161 -21.67 0.09 3.96
CA ALA A 161 -21.18 0.66 5.21
C ALA A 161 -21.96 1.92 5.63
N ASP A 162 -22.09 2.13 6.94
CA ASP A 162 -22.41 3.44 7.51
C ASP A 162 -21.13 4.28 7.47
N ALA A 163 -21.01 5.12 6.45
CA ALA A 163 -19.81 5.89 6.19
C ALA A 163 -20.08 7.38 6.16
N SER A 164 -19.19 8.17 6.78
CA SER A 164 -19.27 9.63 6.85
C SER A 164 -17.90 10.29 6.80
N ILE A 165 -17.86 11.52 6.27
CA ILE A 165 -16.69 12.40 6.34
C ILE A 165 -16.76 13.18 7.64
N THR A 166 -15.68 13.17 8.40
CA THR A 166 -15.51 13.90 9.67
C THR A 166 -14.88 15.29 9.43
N ASP A 167 -14.84 16.10 10.47
CA ASP A 167 -14.11 17.39 10.47
C ASP A 167 -12.62 17.23 10.85
N PHE A 168 -12.14 16.00 11.04
CA PHE A 168 -10.81 15.67 11.53
C PHE A 168 -9.84 15.33 10.38
N ASN A 169 -8.54 15.47 10.62
CA ASN A 169 -7.50 14.86 9.78
C ASN A 169 -7.53 13.34 9.93
N TYR A 170 -6.67 12.63 9.17
CA TYR A 170 -6.64 11.16 9.21
C TYR A 170 -6.34 10.60 10.60
N ASP A 171 -5.30 11.10 11.27
CA ASP A 171 -4.85 10.55 12.56
C ASP A 171 -5.91 10.76 13.66
N ASP A 172 -6.60 11.89 13.66
CA ASP A 172 -7.70 12.17 14.59
C ASP A 172 -8.98 11.37 14.24
N ALA A 173 -9.24 11.11 12.97
CA ALA A 173 -10.32 10.21 12.57
C ALA A 173 -10.07 8.76 13.04
N VAL A 174 -8.81 8.31 13.03
CA VAL A 174 -8.41 7.01 13.60
C VAL A 174 -8.65 6.98 15.12
N ARG A 175 -8.33 8.07 15.83
CA ARG A 175 -8.60 8.17 17.28
C ARG A 175 -10.10 8.09 17.57
N LEU A 176 -10.91 8.82 16.80
CA LEU A 176 -12.38 8.76 16.91
C LEU A 176 -12.90 7.33 16.68
N ALA A 177 -12.42 6.65 15.62
CA ALA A 177 -12.83 5.28 15.34
C ALA A 177 -12.48 4.33 16.50
N ASN A 178 -11.30 4.49 17.11
CA ASN A 178 -10.89 3.69 18.26
C ASN A 178 -11.74 3.95 19.52
N GLU A 179 -12.14 5.19 19.76
CA GLU A 179 -13.07 5.54 20.86
C GLU A 179 -14.43 4.88 20.64
N ARG A 180 -15.00 5.03 19.44
CA ARG A 180 -16.30 4.42 19.09
C ARG A 180 -16.26 2.89 19.11
N ALA A 181 -15.14 2.28 18.72
CA ALA A 181 -14.94 0.85 18.83
C ALA A 181 -15.08 0.37 20.28
N LYS A 182 -14.43 1.07 21.23
CA LYS A 182 -14.49 0.74 22.67
C LYS A 182 -15.87 0.98 23.28
N GLU A 183 -16.50 2.11 22.96
CA GLU A 183 -17.82 2.48 23.50
C GLU A 183 -18.91 1.48 23.08
N ASN A 184 -18.83 0.96 21.87
CA ASN A 184 -19.89 0.13 21.29
C ASN A 184 -19.51 -1.37 21.20
N ASN A 185 -18.34 -1.75 21.72
CA ASN A 185 -17.79 -3.10 21.59
C ASN A 185 -17.70 -3.57 20.12
N TRP A 186 -17.29 -2.67 19.23
CA TRP A 186 -17.06 -2.96 17.81
C TRP A 186 -15.61 -3.41 17.57
N ILE A 187 -15.38 -4.17 16.49
CA ILE A 187 -14.06 -4.64 16.11
C ILE A 187 -13.39 -3.59 15.24
N MET A 188 -12.33 -2.96 15.77
CA MET A 188 -11.53 -2.03 15.00
C MET A 188 -10.64 -2.76 14.01
N VAL A 189 -10.70 -2.38 12.73
CA VAL A 189 -9.88 -2.94 11.64
C VAL A 189 -9.12 -1.80 10.98
N GLN A 190 -8.04 -1.34 11.65
CA GLN A 190 -7.25 -0.18 11.23
C GLN A 190 -5.89 -0.61 10.68
N ASP A 191 -5.44 0.00 9.58
CA ASP A 191 -4.21 -0.34 8.87
C ASP A 191 -2.95 0.40 9.37
N THR A 192 -3.02 0.98 10.56
CA THR A 192 -1.86 1.52 11.30
C THR A 192 -1.79 0.91 12.69
N ALA A 193 -0.57 0.80 13.25
CA ALA A 193 -0.32 0.20 14.55
C ALA A 193 0.20 1.23 15.55
N TRP A 194 -0.21 1.05 16.78
CA TRP A 194 0.31 1.76 17.95
C TRP A 194 0.40 0.81 19.16
N LYS A 195 1.06 1.24 20.20
CA LYS A 195 1.24 0.43 21.43
C LYS A 195 -0.10 -0.09 21.99
N GLY A 196 -0.25 -1.41 22.02
CA GLY A 196 -1.47 -2.10 22.44
C GLY A 196 -2.46 -2.40 21.31
N TYR A 197 -2.17 -1.96 20.08
CA TYR A 197 -2.94 -2.29 18.88
C TYR A 197 -1.99 -2.68 17.74
N GLU A 198 -1.35 -3.83 17.84
CA GLU A 198 -0.39 -4.33 16.87
C GLU A 198 -0.90 -5.55 16.09
N LYS A 199 -1.79 -6.34 16.70
CA LYS A 199 -2.19 -7.66 16.17
C LYS A 199 -2.96 -7.56 14.85
N ILE A 200 -4.01 -6.76 14.82
CA ILE A 200 -4.83 -6.56 13.61
C ILE A 200 -4.03 -5.86 12.49
N PRO A 201 -3.27 -4.78 12.77
CA PRO A 201 -2.36 -4.19 11.79
C PRO A 201 -1.35 -5.19 11.20
N LEU A 202 -0.78 -6.08 12.02
CA LEU A 202 0.09 -7.14 11.51
C LEU A 202 -0.63 -8.07 10.54
N TRP A 203 -1.86 -8.48 10.83
CA TRP A 203 -2.66 -9.29 9.92
C TRP A 203 -2.99 -8.54 8.62
N ILE A 204 -3.26 -7.23 8.68
CA ILE A 204 -3.45 -6.40 7.51
C ILE A 204 -2.18 -6.39 6.65
N MET A 205 -1.02 -6.19 7.27
CA MET A 205 0.27 -6.25 6.58
C MET A 205 0.53 -7.64 5.97
N GLN A 206 0.21 -8.70 6.68
CA GLN A 206 0.27 -10.08 6.15
C GLN A 206 -0.65 -10.23 4.93
N GLY A 207 -1.87 -9.70 4.97
CA GLY A 207 -2.79 -9.69 3.83
C GLY A 207 -2.17 -9.11 2.56
N TYR A 208 -1.37 -8.07 2.67
CA TYR A 208 -0.66 -7.47 1.52
C TYR A 208 0.41 -8.39 0.91
N SER A 209 0.84 -9.44 1.61
CA SER A 209 1.83 -10.38 1.10
C SER A 209 1.42 -11.09 -0.19
N THR A 210 0.12 -11.21 -0.45
CA THR A 210 -0.39 -11.78 -1.71
C THR A 210 0.17 -11.07 -2.94
N ILE A 211 0.34 -9.74 -2.88
CA ILE A 211 0.89 -8.96 -4.00
C ILE A 211 2.29 -9.45 -4.35
N MET A 212 3.17 -9.54 -3.36
CA MET A 212 4.55 -9.95 -3.58
C MET A 212 4.64 -11.44 -3.93
N SER A 213 3.78 -12.30 -3.34
CA SER A 213 3.72 -13.72 -3.68
C SER A 213 3.39 -13.93 -5.16
N GLU A 214 2.42 -13.17 -5.68
CA GLU A 214 2.07 -13.21 -7.10
C GLU A 214 3.22 -12.69 -8.00
N ILE A 215 3.89 -11.59 -7.61
CA ILE A 215 5.04 -11.03 -8.34
C ILE A 215 6.16 -12.07 -8.43
N ILE A 216 6.54 -12.66 -7.30
CA ILE A 216 7.63 -13.64 -7.24
C ILE A 216 7.31 -14.85 -8.12
N GLU A 217 6.10 -15.40 -8.02
CA GLU A 217 5.70 -16.54 -8.86
C GLU A 217 5.80 -16.22 -10.36
N GLU A 218 5.47 -14.99 -10.78
CA GLU A 218 5.59 -14.58 -12.18
C GLU A 218 7.05 -14.38 -12.60
N LEU A 219 7.88 -13.77 -11.75
CA LEU A 219 9.29 -13.52 -12.05
C LEU A 219 10.14 -14.79 -12.04
N GLU A 220 9.83 -15.77 -11.17
CA GLU A 220 10.49 -17.07 -11.14
C GLU A 220 10.30 -17.85 -12.47
N LYS A 221 9.11 -17.74 -13.10
CA LYS A 221 8.85 -18.38 -14.42
C LYS A 221 9.77 -17.88 -15.52
N VAL A 222 10.17 -16.62 -15.45
CA VAL A 222 11.07 -15.99 -16.42
C VAL A 222 12.52 -15.92 -15.92
N LYS A 223 12.81 -16.45 -14.73
CA LYS A 223 14.12 -16.45 -14.08
C LYS A 223 14.73 -15.05 -13.93
N GLU A 224 13.89 -14.09 -13.59
CA GLU A 224 14.25 -12.69 -13.38
C GLU A 224 13.99 -12.29 -11.93
N LYS A 225 14.65 -11.23 -11.46
CA LYS A 225 14.42 -10.63 -10.15
C LYS A 225 14.56 -9.11 -10.22
N PRO A 226 13.85 -8.35 -9.37
CA PRO A 226 14.06 -6.91 -9.30
C PRO A 226 15.42 -6.62 -8.66
N THR A 227 16.07 -5.57 -9.15
CA THR A 227 17.27 -4.98 -8.52
C THR A 227 16.93 -3.74 -7.72
N HIS A 228 15.84 -3.06 -8.08
CA HIS A 228 15.34 -1.85 -7.43
C HIS A 228 13.83 -1.93 -7.29
N VAL A 229 13.32 -1.57 -6.13
CA VAL A 229 11.87 -1.54 -5.86
C VAL A 229 11.48 -0.20 -5.28
N PHE A 230 10.57 0.50 -5.94
CA PHE A 230 9.99 1.76 -5.46
C PHE A 230 8.67 1.46 -4.76
N LEU A 231 8.59 1.79 -3.47
CA LEU A 231 7.45 1.48 -2.60
C LEU A 231 6.86 2.76 -2.02
N GLN A 232 5.62 3.05 -2.30
CA GLN A 232 4.92 4.16 -1.68
C GLN A 232 4.55 3.87 -0.23
N ALA A 233 4.61 4.91 0.62
CA ALA A 233 4.23 4.82 2.02
C ALA A 233 3.34 6.00 2.45
N GLY A 234 2.23 5.68 3.15
CA GLY A 234 1.56 6.55 4.08
C GLY A 234 2.06 6.22 5.49
N VAL A 235 1.28 5.50 6.31
CA VAL A 235 1.76 4.96 7.61
C VAL A 235 2.89 3.93 7.48
N GLY A 236 3.16 3.43 6.28
CA GLY A 236 4.22 2.47 5.99
C GLY A 236 3.79 1.00 5.95
N SER A 237 2.56 0.64 6.32
CA SER A 237 2.11 -0.77 6.40
C SER A 237 2.31 -1.56 5.11
N PHE A 238 1.98 -0.96 3.96
CA PHE A 238 2.21 -1.58 2.66
C PHE A 238 3.71 -1.75 2.37
N ALA A 239 4.47 -0.66 2.49
CA ALA A 239 5.90 -0.67 2.22
C ALA A 239 6.64 -1.66 3.15
N GLY A 240 6.29 -1.69 4.44
CA GLY A 240 6.85 -2.63 5.41
C GLY A 240 6.54 -4.09 5.08
N ALA A 241 5.31 -4.39 4.65
CA ALA A 241 4.95 -5.75 4.20
C ALA A 241 5.75 -6.17 2.97
N MET A 242 5.86 -5.30 1.95
CA MET A 242 6.67 -5.58 0.76
C MET A 242 8.15 -5.75 1.11
N GLN A 243 8.71 -4.87 1.95
CA GLN A 243 10.09 -4.98 2.41
C GLN A 243 10.34 -6.29 3.15
N ALA A 244 9.44 -6.68 4.06
CA ALA A 244 9.58 -7.93 4.81
C ALA A 244 9.70 -9.15 3.87
N LEU A 245 8.88 -9.20 2.81
CA LEU A 245 8.93 -10.31 1.85
C LEU A 245 10.17 -10.24 0.98
N LEU A 246 10.55 -9.07 0.47
CA LEU A 246 11.76 -8.91 -0.34
C LEU A 246 13.00 -9.37 0.43
N THR A 247 13.15 -8.91 1.68
CA THR A 247 14.25 -9.30 2.55
C THR A 247 14.25 -10.81 2.84
N LYS A 248 13.07 -11.39 3.09
CA LYS A 248 12.95 -12.83 3.39
C LYS A 248 13.24 -13.71 2.19
N ILE A 249 12.80 -13.32 1.00
CA ILE A 249 12.93 -14.12 -0.22
C ILE A 249 14.34 -14.02 -0.79
N TYR A 250 14.88 -12.81 -0.86
CA TYR A 250 16.18 -12.57 -1.51
C TYR A 250 17.36 -12.55 -0.53
N GLY A 251 17.14 -12.31 0.76
CA GLY A 251 18.18 -12.32 1.79
C GLY A 251 19.32 -11.36 1.45
N LYS A 252 20.53 -11.89 1.24
CA LYS A 252 21.71 -11.09 0.89
C LYS A 252 21.67 -10.46 -0.50
N GLU A 253 20.78 -10.95 -1.35
CA GLU A 253 20.58 -10.49 -2.73
C GLU A 253 19.33 -9.64 -2.86
N GLU A 254 18.84 -9.09 -1.73
CA GLU A 254 17.67 -8.22 -1.74
C GLU A 254 17.87 -6.99 -2.64
N PRO A 255 16.82 -6.56 -3.35
CA PRO A 255 16.88 -5.37 -4.18
C PRO A 255 17.06 -4.11 -3.32
N ILE A 256 17.63 -3.07 -3.92
CA ILE A 256 17.62 -1.73 -3.33
C ILE A 256 16.17 -1.25 -3.25
N THR A 257 15.70 -0.90 -2.05
CA THR A 257 14.34 -0.40 -1.83
C THR A 257 14.32 1.09 -1.56
N ILE A 258 13.41 1.78 -2.24
CA ILE A 258 13.23 3.22 -2.19
C ILE A 258 11.81 3.53 -1.75
N ILE A 259 11.65 4.10 -0.56
CA ILE A 259 10.35 4.49 -0.04
C ILE A 259 9.96 5.84 -0.60
N CYS A 260 8.75 5.99 -1.14
CA CYS A 260 8.24 7.22 -1.76
C CYS A 260 7.06 7.77 -0.95
N GLU A 261 7.18 9.00 -0.48
CA GLU A 261 6.17 9.70 0.32
C GLU A 261 5.91 11.10 -0.24
N PRO A 262 4.70 11.67 -0.04
CA PRO A 262 4.42 13.06 -0.40
C PRO A 262 5.14 14.04 0.54
N HIS A 263 5.54 15.21 0.06
CA HIS A 263 6.17 16.26 0.89
C HIS A 263 5.36 16.63 2.13
N GLY A 264 4.02 16.66 1.99
CA GLY A 264 3.10 17.03 3.07
C GLY A 264 2.93 15.97 4.15
N ALA A 265 3.35 14.70 3.89
CA ALA A 265 3.11 13.56 4.78
C ALA A 265 4.26 12.54 4.68
N ASN A 266 5.49 12.96 5.00
CA ASN A 266 6.73 12.24 4.77
C ASN A 266 7.34 11.68 6.07
N CYS A 267 6.57 10.97 6.86
CA CYS A 267 6.96 10.54 8.20
C CYS A 267 8.14 9.54 8.20
N ILE A 268 8.23 8.63 7.23
CA ILE A 268 9.36 7.69 7.10
C ILE A 268 10.64 8.44 6.67
N TYR A 269 10.52 9.36 5.69
CA TYR A 269 11.64 10.22 5.28
C TYR A 269 12.20 11.02 6.47
N LYS A 270 11.33 11.67 7.27
CA LYS A 270 11.74 12.40 8.47
C LYS A 270 12.41 11.50 9.48
N SER A 271 11.89 10.30 9.68
CA SER A 271 12.46 9.33 10.61
C SER A 271 13.84 8.84 10.17
N PHE A 272 14.06 8.61 8.87
CA PHE A 272 15.39 8.30 8.34
C PHE A 272 16.33 9.47 8.48
N LYS A 273 15.84 10.70 8.23
CA LYS A 273 16.64 11.94 8.32
C LYS A 273 17.08 12.27 9.74
N ALA A 274 16.27 11.95 10.75
CA ALA A 274 16.62 12.12 12.16
C ALA A 274 17.76 11.18 12.60
N ASP A 275 17.90 10.02 11.97
CA ASP A 275 19.00 9.04 12.20
C ASP A 275 19.17 8.59 13.67
N ASP A 276 18.11 8.73 14.48
CA ASP A 276 18.12 8.32 15.90
C ASP A 276 17.51 6.93 16.13
N GLY A 277 16.94 6.33 15.07
CA GLY A 277 16.30 5.01 15.10
C GLY A 277 14.85 5.02 15.57
N ASN A 278 14.29 6.19 15.90
CA ASN A 278 12.91 6.35 16.32
C ASN A 278 12.00 6.81 15.17
N PRO A 279 10.70 6.48 15.19
CA PRO A 279 9.74 7.05 14.26
C PRO A 279 9.46 8.51 14.60
N HIS A 280 9.35 9.37 13.56
CA HIS A 280 9.04 10.78 13.69
C HIS A 280 7.76 11.13 12.96
N ASN A 281 6.82 11.75 13.66
CA ASN A 281 5.54 12.16 13.12
C ASN A 281 5.65 13.43 12.27
N VAL A 282 4.72 13.58 11.33
CA VAL A 282 4.42 14.81 10.61
C VAL A 282 3.11 15.36 11.13
N ALA A 283 3.13 16.58 11.64
CA ALA A 283 1.93 17.28 12.09
C ALA A 283 1.41 18.24 11.02
N GLY A 284 0.13 18.59 11.10
CA GLY A 284 -0.51 19.58 10.24
C GLY A 284 -1.61 18.99 9.37
N ASP A 285 -1.92 19.67 8.26
CA ASP A 285 -3.05 19.31 7.38
C ASP A 285 -2.77 18.10 6.49
N LEU A 286 -1.53 17.60 6.45
CA LEU A 286 -1.08 16.45 5.64
C LEU A 286 -1.50 16.57 4.16
N LYS A 287 -1.47 17.80 3.64
CA LYS A 287 -2.03 18.15 2.33
C LYS A 287 -1.22 17.55 1.19
N THR A 288 -1.85 16.70 0.39
CA THR A 288 -1.31 16.12 -0.85
C THR A 288 -2.46 15.59 -1.70
N ILE A 289 -2.25 15.48 -3.03
CA ILE A 289 -3.19 14.76 -3.90
C ILE A 289 -3.12 13.23 -3.70
N MET A 290 -2.02 12.71 -3.18
CA MET A 290 -1.81 11.30 -2.88
C MET A 290 -2.58 10.90 -1.61
N ALA A 291 -3.92 10.94 -1.67
CA ALA A 291 -4.79 10.81 -0.50
C ALA A 291 -4.52 9.52 0.32
N GLY A 292 -4.22 8.40 -0.36
CA GLY A 292 -3.86 7.13 0.30
C GLY A 292 -2.52 7.15 1.05
N LEU A 293 -1.74 8.24 0.91
CA LEU A 293 -0.45 8.43 1.59
C LEU A 293 -0.47 9.62 2.56
N ALA A 294 -1.60 10.30 2.71
CA ALA A 294 -1.76 11.50 3.56
C ALA A 294 -1.84 11.13 5.05
N CYS A 295 -0.79 10.54 5.60
CA CYS A 295 -0.70 10.03 6.97
C CYS A 295 0.52 10.64 7.68
N GLY A 296 0.34 11.06 8.93
CA GLY A 296 1.39 11.73 9.70
C GLY A 296 2.16 10.81 10.65
N GLU A 297 1.58 9.70 11.08
CA GLU A 297 2.15 8.83 12.11
C GLU A 297 2.59 7.49 11.52
N PRO A 298 3.89 7.09 11.66
CA PRO A 298 4.35 5.79 11.18
C PRO A 298 3.69 4.63 11.95
N ASN A 299 3.32 3.58 11.22
CA ASN A 299 2.95 2.31 11.83
C ASN A 299 4.18 1.72 12.54
N THR A 300 4.06 1.41 13.82
CA THR A 300 5.18 0.96 14.65
C THR A 300 5.81 -0.34 14.18
N ILE A 301 5.02 -1.30 13.67
CA ILE A 301 5.50 -2.58 13.13
C ILE A 301 6.28 -2.34 11.84
N SER A 302 5.70 -1.58 10.91
CA SER A 302 6.34 -1.32 9.63
C SER A 302 7.60 -0.47 9.77
N TRP A 303 7.62 0.47 10.74
CA TRP A 303 8.80 1.28 11.01
C TRP A 303 10.02 0.42 11.34
N GLU A 304 9.87 -0.57 12.22
CA GLU A 304 10.98 -1.47 12.56
C GLU A 304 11.55 -2.19 11.33
N ILE A 305 10.67 -2.67 10.44
CA ILE A 305 11.05 -3.35 9.21
C ILE A 305 11.74 -2.38 8.24
N LEU A 306 11.15 -1.21 8.00
CA LEU A 306 11.68 -0.22 7.07
C LEU A 306 13.01 0.35 7.57
N ARG A 307 13.13 0.68 8.86
CA ARG A 307 14.37 1.12 9.50
C ARG A 307 15.49 0.10 9.32
N ASP A 308 15.18 -1.18 9.51
CA ASP A 308 16.20 -2.22 9.54
C ASP A 308 16.61 -2.72 8.15
N TYR A 309 15.77 -2.54 7.11
CA TYR A 309 15.98 -3.19 5.80
C TYR A 309 15.83 -2.29 4.57
N SER A 310 15.14 -1.15 4.63
CA SER A 310 15.00 -0.27 3.45
C SER A 310 16.21 0.63 3.26
N ASN A 311 16.58 0.93 1.99
CA ASN A 311 17.81 1.65 1.66
C ASN A 311 17.64 3.16 1.68
N PHE A 312 16.58 3.66 1.06
CA PHE A 312 16.37 5.10 0.86
C PHE A 312 14.93 5.49 1.11
N ALA A 313 14.70 6.74 1.49
CA ALA A 313 13.39 7.35 1.46
C ALA A 313 13.43 8.66 0.66
N LEU A 314 12.37 8.86 -0.13
CA LEU A 314 12.11 10.05 -0.91
C LEU A 314 10.94 10.81 -0.31
N SER A 315 11.08 12.12 -0.25
CA SER A 315 9.97 13.04 -0.10
C SER A 315 9.70 13.66 -1.46
N CYS A 316 8.49 13.52 -1.98
CA CYS A 316 8.11 13.85 -3.35
C CYS A 316 7.07 14.97 -3.38
N ASP A 317 7.27 15.93 -4.26
CA ASP A 317 6.22 16.88 -4.64
C ASP A 317 5.08 16.14 -5.35
N ASP A 318 3.86 16.66 -5.26
CA ASP A 318 2.68 16.08 -5.91
C ASP A 318 2.84 15.93 -7.43
N SER A 319 3.63 16.79 -8.07
CA SER A 319 3.96 16.70 -9.50
C SER A 319 4.68 15.40 -9.90
N ILE A 320 5.36 14.74 -8.95
CA ILE A 320 5.98 13.43 -9.19
C ILE A 320 4.93 12.34 -9.40
N SER A 321 3.90 12.34 -8.57
CA SER A 321 2.75 11.44 -8.77
C SER A 321 2.02 11.73 -10.08
N VAL A 322 1.79 13.00 -10.38
CA VAL A 322 1.21 13.45 -11.66
C VAL A 322 2.02 12.96 -12.85
N LYS A 323 3.36 13.06 -12.79
CA LYS A 323 4.26 12.51 -13.83
C LYS A 323 4.02 11.01 -14.00
N GLY A 324 3.97 10.26 -12.91
CA GLY A 324 3.70 8.82 -12.94
C GLY A 324 2.34 8.47 -13.55
N MET A 325 1.28 9.18 -13.16
CA MET A 325 -0.06 9.01 -13.74
C MET A 325 -0.06 9.21 -15.25
N ARG A 326 0.61 10.24 -15.74
CA ARG A 326 0.70 10.55 -17.18
C ARG A 326 1.57 9.55 -17.94
N VAL A 327 2.72 9.16 -17.41
CA VAL A 327 3.60 8.12 -18.01
C VAL A 327 2.84 6.82 -18.20
N LEU A 328 2.09 6.38 -17.19
CA LEU A 328 1.32 5.13 -17.24
C LEU A 328 0.06 5.23 -18.12
N SER A 329 -0.57 6.41 -18.18
CA SER A 329 -1.79 6.62 -19.00
C SER A 329 -1.50 6.83 -20.48
N SER A 330 -0.31 7.33 -20.81
CA SER A 330 0.15 7.60 -22.18
C SER A 330 1.48 6.89 -22.45
N PRO A 331 1.46 5.55 -22.55
CA PRO A 331 2.66 4.74 -22.63
C PRO A 331 3.46 4.99 -23.92
N LEU A 332 4.73 4.68 -23.88
CA LEU A 332 5.62 4.72 -25.05
C LEU A 332 5.40 3.49 -25.93
N GLY A 333 5.41 3.71 -27.25
CA GLY A 333 5.37 2.64 -28.25
C GLY A 333 4.24 1.63 -28.00
N GLU A 334 4.61 0.35 -27.86
CA GLU A 334 3.68 -0.77 -27.67
C GLU A 334 3.44 -1.12 -26.17
N ASP A 335 3.95 -0.34 -25.25
CA ASP A 335 3.72 -0.57 -23.82
C ASP A 335 2.24 -0.47 -23.48
N LYS A 336 1.79 -1.33 -22.56
CA LYS A 336 0.39 -1.34 -22.16
C LYS A 336 0.06 -0.13 -21.27
N ARG A 337 -1.07 0.49 -21.56
CA ARG A 337 -1.65 1.54 -20.69
C ARG A 337 -2.03 0.95 -19.32
N ILE A 338 -1.64 1.67 -18.27
CA ILE A 338 -2.04 1.39 -16.89
C ILE A 338 -2.79 2.61 -16.35
N ILE A 339 -3.96 2.39 -15.77
CA ILE A 339 -4.71 3.42 -15.06
C ILE A 339 -4.25 3.37 -13.60
N SER A 340 -3.40 4.31 -13.20
CA SER A 340 -2.88 4.40 -11.82
C SER A 340 -3.33 5.72 -11.19
N GLY A 341 -3.90 5.64 -10.01
CA GLY A 341 -4.26 6.82 -9.23
C GLY A 341 -3.06 7.50 -8.59
N GLU A 342 -3.33 8.58 -7.88
CA GLU A 342 -2.30 9.49 -7.37
C GLU A 342 -1.31 8.78 -6.43
N SER A 343 -1.81 7.96 -5.49
CA SER A 343 -0.96 7.22 -4.56
C SER A 343 -0.23 6.06 -5.25
N GLY A 344 -0.87 5.45 -6.25
CA GLY A 344 -0.32 4.31 -6.99
C GLY A 344 0.82 4.66 -7.93
N ALA A 345 0.84 5.90 -8.43
CA ALA A 345 1.73 6.32 -9.51
C ALA A 345 3.07 6.91 -9.04
N VAL A 346 3.21 7.28 -7.75
CA VAL A 346 4.39 8.01 -7.28
C VAL A 346 5.70 7.24 -7.46
N GLY A 347 5.70 5.92 -7.33
CA GLY A 347 6.91 5.10 -7.49
C GLY A 347 7.50 5.19 -8.90
N ILE A 348 6.67 4.98 -9.93
CA ILE A 348 7.12 5.12 -11.32
C ILE A 348 7.42 6.58 -11.68
N GLY A 349 6.63 7.51 -11.14
CA GLY A 349 6.88 8.95 -11.31
C GLY A 349 8.23 9.36 -10.75
N ALA A 350 8.59 8.88 -9.56
CA ALA A 350 9.88 9.14 -8.93
C ALA A 350 11.03 8.57 -9.77
N PHE A 351 10.93 7.31 -10.20
CA PHE A 351 11.95 6.67 -11.03
C PHE A 351 12.19 7.47 -12.34
N VAL A 352 11.13 7.76 -13.10
CA VAL A 352 11.25 8.49 -14.37
C VAL A 352 11.77 9.91 -14.16
N SER A 353 11.29 10.61 -13.13
CA SER A 353 11.76 11.97 -12.82
C SER A 353 13.23 11.99 -12.43
N LEU A 354 13.71 11.01 -11.66
CA LEU A 354 15.13 10.87 -11.32
C LEU A 354 15.98 10.58 -12.57
N TYR A 355 15.51 9.74 -13.47
CA TYR A 355 16.18 9.45 -14.74
C TYR A 355 16.31 10.69 -15.63
N GLU A 356 15.21 11.41 -15.86
CA GLU A 356 15.21 12.61 -16.71
C GLU A 356 16.04 13.77 -16.12
N ASN A 357 16.22 13.80 -14.80
CA ASN A 357 16.94 14.85 -14.08
C ASN A 357 18.22 14.35 -13.40
N GLN A 358 18.88 13.34 -13.94
CA GLN A 358 20.08 12.71 -13.34
C GLN A 358 21.16 13.73 -12.94
N ASN A 359 21.33 14.79 -13.71
CA ASN A 359 22.33 15.82 -13.41
C ASN A 359 22.01 16.57 -12.10
N ASN A 360 20.72 16.76 -11.78
CA ASN A 360 20.27 17.41 -10.55
C ASN A 360 20.34 16.47 -9.33
N TYR A 361 20.36 15.16 -9.58
CA TYR A 361 20.37 14.09 -8.56
C TYR A 361 21.60 13.19 -8.69
N LYS A 362 22.71 13.69 -9.21
CA LYS A 362 23.92 12.91 -9.55
C LYS A 362 24.40 12.03 -8.40
N ASP A 363 24.53 12.57 -7.20
CA ASP A 363 25.00 11.82 -6.02
C ASP A 363 24.03 10.69 -5.65
N PHE A 364 22.74 10.95 -5.74
CA PHE A 364 21.72 9.95 -5.46
C PHE A 364 21.68 8.86 -6.54
N TRP A 365 21.74 9.27 -7.80
CA TRP A 365 21.77 8.33 -8.94
C TRP A 365 22.99 7.37 -8.86
N GLN A 366 24.15 7.89 -8.47
CA GLN A 366 25.34 7.07 -8.23
C GLN A 366 25.15 6.07 -7.09
N LYS A 367 24.49 6.48 -6.00
CA LYS A 367 24.19 5.58 -4.87
C LYS A 367 23.19 4.49 -5.21
N LEU A 368 22.22 4.78 -6.06
CA LEU A 368 21.28 3.80 -6.57
C LEU A 368 21.98 2.75 -7.46
N ASN A 369 23.10 3.09 -8.09
CA ASN A 369 23.84 2.21 -9.01
C ASN A 369 22.96 1.65 -10.15
N ILE A 370 22.01 2.44 -10.64
CA ILE A 370 21.14 2.06 -11.74
C ILE A 370 21.92 2.07 -13.05
N ASN A 371 21.81 1.00 -13.83
CA ASN A 371 22.51 0.79 -15.10
C ASN A 371 21.66 -0.07 -16.06
N ASN A 372 22.23 -0.45 -17.21
CA ASN A 372 21.56 -1.23 -18.24
C ASN A 372 21.18 -2.68 -17.85
N GLU A 373 21.67 -3.19 -16.72
CA GLU A 373 21.29 -4.49 -16.14
C GLU A 373 20.22 -4.36 -15.06
N SER A 374 19.84 -3.14 -14.71
CA SER A 374 18.87 -2.89 -13.64
C SER A 374 17.45 -3.29 -14.02
N CYS A 375 16.77 -3.94 -13.10
CA CYS A 375 15.37 -4.34 -13.18
C CYS A 375 14.56 -3.58 -12.13
N ILE A 376 13.70 -2.68 -12.57
CA ILE A 376 12.90 -1.79 -11.72
C ILE A 376 11.52 -2.40 -11.49
N LEU A 377 11.08 -2.47 -10.24
CA LEU A 377 9.74 -2.88 -9.88
C LEU A 377 9.00 -1.73 -9.21
N CYS A 378 7.81 -1.42 -9.72
CA CYS A 378 6.85 -0.50 -9.10
C CYS A 378 5.52 -1.22 -8.90
N ILE A 379 4.70 -0.74 -7.97
CA ILE A 379 3.38 -1.30 -7.71
C ILE A 379 2.36 -0.17 -7.84
N SER A 380 1.49 -0.23 -8.84
CA SER A 380 0.34 0.65 -8.97
C SER A 380 -0.74 0.16 -8.01
N THR A 381 -0.77 0.75 -6.82
CA THR A 381 -1.60 0.28 -5.70
C THR A 381 -3.09 0.59 -5.85
N GLU A 382 -3.44 1.51 -6.72
CA GLU A 382 -4.82 1.90 -7.03
C GLU A 382 -4.95 2.39 -8.47
N GLY A 383 -6.17 2.29 -9.01
CA GLY A 383 -6.54 2.96 -10.26
C GLY A 383 -7.20 4.31 -10.02
N ASP A 384 -8.07 4.72 -10.91
CA ASP A 384 -8.85 5.97 -10.86
C ASP A 384 -9.98 5.92 -9.82
N THR A 385 -9.63 5.73 -8.55
CA THR A 385 -10.61 5.65 -7.44
C THR A 385 -11.38 6.95 -7.25
N ASP A 386 -10.83 8.06 -7.70
CA ASP A 386 -11.50 9.34 -7.94
C ASP A 386 -11.35 9.69 -9.43
N LYS A 387 -12.41 9.41 -10.21
CA LYS A 387 -12.38 9.58 -11.67
C LYS A 387 -12.26 11.04 -12.09
N ASP A 388 -12.81 11.95 -11.31
CA ASP A 388 -12.76 13.38 -11.62
C ASP A 388 -11.34 13.91 -11.37
N SER A 389 -10.70 13.53 -10.26
CA SER A 389 -9.32 13.86 -9.99
C SER A 389 -8.38 13.27 -11.05
N TYR A 390 -8.54 11.98 -11.37
CA TYR A 390 -7.76 11.33 -12.42
C TYR A 390 -7.88 12.05 -13.77
N ARG A 391 -9.11 12.40 -14.18
CA ARG A 391 -9.37 13.13 -15.42
C ARG A 391 -8.73 14.52 -15.39
N ASN A 392 -8.83 15.25 -14.28
CA ASN A 392 -8.22 16.56 -14.13
C ASN A 392 -6.70 16.52 -14.30
N VAL A 393 -6.05 15.51 -13.74
CA VAL A 393 -4.60 15.32 -13.87
C VAL A 393 -4.21 14.90 -15.28
N VAL A 394 -4.83 13.83 -15.80
CA VAL A 394 -4.35 13.17 -17.01
C VAL A 394 -4.84 13.87 -18.28
N TRP A 395 -6.10 14.32 -18.28
CA TRP A 395 -6.73 14.90 -19.47
C TRP A 395 -6.67 16.43 -19.49
N ASN A 396 -6.99 17.07 -18.35
CA ASN A 396 -7.10 18.53 -18.29
C ASN A 396 -5.76 19.23 -17.97
N GLY A 397 -4.69 18.48 -17.70
CA GLY A 397 -3.34 19.02 -17.48
C GLY A 397 -3.15 19.71 -16.13
N HIS A 398 -4.00 19.44 -15.12
CA HIS A 398 -3.82 20.03 -13.79
C HIS A 398 -2.47 19.59 -13.16
N TYR A 399 -1.90 20.44 -12.33
CA TYR A 399 -0.59 20.25 -11.67
C TYR A 399 0.60 20.22 -12.64
N GLU A 400 0.50 20.87 -13.80
CA GLU A 400 1.69 21.17 -14.59
C GLU A 400 2.54 22.20 -13.86
N ASN A 401 3.82 21.88 -13.68
CA ASN A 401 4.79 22.88 -13.23
C ASN A 401 4.99 23.87 -14.40
N ASN A 402 4.53 25.11 -14.23
CA ASN A 402 4.88 26.23 -15.11
C ASN A 402 6.34 26.63 -14.93
#